data_4a32c02578ebcb130d18cd79ccdd328d
#
_entry.id   4a32c02578ebcb130d18cd79ccdd328d
#
_cell.length_a   1.000
_cell.length_b   1.000
_cell.length_c   1.000
_cell.angle_alpha   90.00
_cell.angle_beta   90.00
_cell.angle_gamma   90.00
#
_symmetry.space_group_name_H-M   'P 1'
#
loop_
_entity.id
_entity.type
_entity.pdbx_description
1 polymer ?
#
loop_
_entity_poly.entity_id
_entity_poly.type
_entity_poly.pdbx_seq_one_letter_code
_entity_poly.pdbx_strand_id
1 'polypeptide(L)'
;MAQYRVVLLPGDGIGPEITAVARQLLDVVAQRHGFQLMFEEQPIGGSAIDATGEPLPASTLTACRSADAVLLAAIGSPRFDSLPREKRPETGLLGLRSGLELFANLRPVKIVPALIGASSLKQEVIEGVDLMVVRELTGGIYFGQPKGRIEADGDERGFNTMTYSASEVDRIAKVAFEIAGERNNRLCSVDKANVLDVSQLWRDRVDAMAPRYGEVDVSHMYVDNAAMQLVRDPRQFDVLLTGNLFGDILSDEAAMLTGSIGMLPSASLGSDGPGLFEPVHGSAPDIAGQDKANPMAMVLSAAMMLRIGLKQSSAADDLERAVDAVLASGFRTGDLMSEGCTPLGCQAMGEQLLKAL
;
A
#
# COMPACT_ATOMS: atom_id res chain seq x y z
N MET A 1 -24.21 -13.37 14.18
CA MET A 1 -22.95 -13.50 13.45
C MET A 1 -22.76 -12.20 12.69
N ALA A 2 -21.64 -11.51 12.85
CA ALA A 2 -21.38 -10.27 12.11
C ALA A 2 -21.24 -10.61 10.61
N GLN A 3 -21.74 -9.74 9.75
CA GLN A 3 -21.62 -9.87 8.29
C GLN A 3 -20.96 -8.62 7.74
N TYR A 4 -20.00 -8.79 6.84
CA TYR A 4 -19.29 -7.69 6.19
C TYR A 4 -19.36 -7.85 4.68
N ARG A 5 -19.70 -6.76 4.00
CA ARG A 5 -19.68 -6.68 2.54
C ARG A 5 -18.31 -6.23 2.07
N VAL A 6 -17.63 -7.08 1.32
CA VAL A 6 -16.29 -6.80 0.78
C VAL A 6 -16.36 -6.79 -0.74
N VAL A 7 -15.98 -5.67 -1.35
CA VAL A 7 -15.81 -5.61 -2.80
C VAL A 7 -14.42 -6.08 -3.16
N LEU A 8 -14.36 -7.11 -4.03
CA LEU A 8 -13.11 -7.60 -4.61
C LEU A 8 -12.90 -6.95 -5.97
N LEU A 9 -11.72 -6.41 -6.17
CA LEU A 9 -11.27 -5.80 -7.42
C LEU A 9 -10.02 -6.55 -7.92
N PRO A 10 -10.17 -7.68 -8.63
CA PRO A 10 -9.00 -8.43 -9.12
C PRO A 10 -8.12 -7.61 -10.06
N GLY A 11 -8.73 -6.73 -10.88
CA GLY A 11 -8.03 -5.85 -11.79
C GLY A 11 -7.32 -6.58 -12.92
N ASP A 12 -6.00 -6.38 -13.06
CA ASP A 12 -5.21 -6.75 -14.22
C ASP A 12 -4.10 -7.76 -13.91
N GLY A 13 -3.57 -8.39 -14.93
CA GLY A 13 -2.36 -9.21 -14.86
C GLY A 13 -2.44 -10.38 -13.87
N ILE A 14 -1.57 -10.40 -12.86
CA ILE A 14 -1.56 -11.41 -11.80
C ILE A 14 -2.72 -11.27 -10.80
N GLY A 15 -3.47 -10.17 -10.85
CA GLY A 15 -4.50 -9.85 -9.89
C GLY A 15 -5.54 -10.94 -9.66
N PRO A 16 -6.14 -11.58 -10.69
CA PRO A 16 -7.10 -12.65 -10.50
C PRO A 16 -6.54 -13.87 -9.74
N GLU A 17 -5.29 -14.29 -10.02
CA GLU A 17 -4.69 -15.47 -9.37
C GLU A 17 -4.37 -15.21 -7.88
N ILE A 18 -3.83 -14.03 -7.52
CA ILE A 18 -3.55 -13.69 -6.12
C ILE A 18 -4.84 -13.41 -5.33
N THR A 19 -5.88 -12.85 -5.98
CA THR A 19 -7.20 -12.66 -5.36
C THR A 19 -7.85 -13.99 -5.01
N ALA A 20 -7.75 -14.99 -5.88
CA ALA A 20 -8.30 -16.31 -5.64
C ALA A 20 -7.70 -16.97 -4.39
N VAL A 21 -6.38 -16.84 -4.20
CA VAL A 21 -5.67 -17.32 -3.00
C VAL A 21 -6.16 -16.58 -1.75
N ALA A 22 -6.18 -15.24 -1.77
CA ALA A 22 -6.59 -14.46 -0.61
C ALA A 22 -8.04 -14.74 -0.20
N ARG A 23 -8.95 -14.90 -1.18
CA ARG A 23 -10.35 -15.22 -0.93
C ARG A 23 -10.52 -16.56 -0.19
N GLN A 24 -9.81 -17.61 -0.61
CA GLN A 24 -9.88 -18.91 0.06
C GLN A 24 -9.44 -18.83 1.54
N LEU A 25 -8.36 -18.09 1.82
CA LEU A 25 -7.88 -17.87 3.17
C LEU A 25 -8.86 -17.06 4.02
N LEU A 26 -9.45 -16.01 3.41
CA LEU A 26 -10.47 -15.18 4.06
C LEU A 26 -11.72 -15.98 4.44
N ASP A 27 -12.19 -16.90 3.59
CA ASP A 27 -13.33 -17.78 3.88
C ASP A 27 -13.04 -18.67 5.10
N VAL A 28 -11.82 -19.24 5.20
CA VAL A 28 -11.41 -20.10 6.31
C VAL A 28 -11.32 -19.32 7.62
N VAL A 29 -10.65 -18.14 7.63
CA VAL A 29 -10.52 -17.36 8.86
C VAL A 29 -11.85 -16.77 9.31
N ALA A 30 -12.73 -16.37 8.38
CA ALA A 30 -14.06 -15.88 8.71
C ALA A 30 -14.90 -16.97 9.40
N GLN A 31 -14.88 -18.19 8.87
CA GLN A 31 -15.55 -19.34 9.50
C GLN A 31 -15.00 -19.63 10.90
N ARG A 32 -13.68 -19.64 11.05
CA ARG A 32 -12.99 -19.90 12.32
C ARG A 32 -13.35 -18.90 13.41
N HIS A 33 -13.40 -17.61 13.04
CA HIS A 33 -13.67 -16.51 13.97
C HIS A 33 -15.15 -16.11 14.08
N GLY A 34 -16.06 -16.86 13.43
CA GLY A 34 -17.50 -16.71 13.60
C GLY A 34 -18.11 -15.45 13.01
N PHE A 35 -17.59 -14.96 11.87
CA PHE A 35 -18.20 -13.92 11.08
C PHE A 35 -18.37 -14.34 9.61
N GLN A 36 -19.09 -13.56 8.82
CA GLN A 36 -19.32 -13.82 7.40
C GLN A 36 -18.75 -12.70 6.54
N LEU A 37 -18.08 -13.06 5.44
CA LEU A 37 -17.69 -12.13 4.37
C LEU A 37 -18.59 -12.36 3.16
N MET A 38 -19.27 -11.32 2.73
CA MET A 38 -20.08 -11.30 1.51
C MET A 38 -19.26 -10.62 0.42
N PHE A 39 -18.68 -11.42 -0.47
CA PHE A 39 -17.85 -10.91 -1.56
C PHE A 39 -18.70 -10.50 -2.76
N GLU A 40 -18.40 -9.32 -3.29
CA GLU A 40 -18.90 -8.82 -4.56
C GLU A 40 -17.72 -8.47 -5.45
N GLU A 41 -17.57 -9.16 -6.56
CA GLU A 41 -16.49 -8.91 -7.52
C GLU A 41 -16.91 -7.84 -8.53
N GLN A 42 -16.05 -6.84 -8.76
CA GLN A 42 -16.29 -5.73 -9.67
C GLN A 42 -15.06 -5.50 -10.58
N PRO A 43 -15.25 -5.09 -11.84
CA PRO A 43 -14.16 -4.80 -12.76
C PRO A 43 -13.55 -3.41 -12.48
N ILE A 44 -12.21 -3.31 -12.64
CA ILE A 44 -11.46 -2.06 -12.60
C ILE A 44 -10.21 -2.18 -13.50
N GLY A 45 -9.66 -1.06 -13.95
CA GLY A 45 -8.43 -1.04 -14.74
C GLY A 45 -8.64 -1.53 -16.17
N GLY A 46 -7.69 -2.29 -16.70
CA GLY A 46 -7.72 -2.83 -18.05
C GLY A 46 -8.87 -3.82 -18.27
N SER A 47 -9.19 -4.64 -17.27
CA SER A 47 -10.34 -5.55 -17.32
C SER A 47 -11.67 -4.80 -17.43
N ALA A 48 -11.79 -3.64 -16.78
CA ALA A 48 -12.97 -2.79 -16.92
C ALA A 48 -13.03 -2.10 -18.28
N ILE A 49 -11.91 -1.64 -18.82
CA ILE A 49 -11.84 -1.06 -20.16
C ILE A 49 -12.31 -2.08 -21.21
N ASP A 50 -11.85 -3.34 -21.11
CA ASP A 50 -12.28 -4.40 -22.01
C ASP A 50 -13.80 -4.67 -21.93
N ALA A 51 -14.37 -4.60 -20.72
CA ALA A 51 -15.78 -4.90 -20.49
C ALA A 51 -16.72 -3.72 -20.80
N THR A 52 -16.29 -2.48 -20.52
CA THR A 52 -17.20 -1.31 -20.53
C THR A 52 -16.66 -0.10 -21.30
N GLY A 53 -15.39 -0.09 -21.67
CA GLY A 53 -14.70 1.06 -22.28
C GLY A 53 -14.19 2.12 -21.27
N GLU A 54 -14.40 1.91 -19.96
CA GLU A 54 -14.02 2.85 -18.91
C GLU A 54 -13.14 2.15 -17.86
N PRO A 55 -12.03 2.80 -17.36
CA PRO A 55 -11.14 2.18 -16.39
C PRO A 55 -11.76 2.07 -14.98
N LEU A 56 -12.80 2.83 -14.67
CA LEU A 56 -13.59 2.77 -13.44
C LEU A 56 -15.08 2.95 -13.78
N PRO A 57 -15.84 1.86 -13.95
CA PRO A 57 -17.29 1.94 -14.17
C PRO A 57 -17.99 2.58 -12.95
N ALA A 58 -19.05 3.35 -13.21
CA ALA A 58 -19.84 3.97 -12.15
C ALA A 58 -20.47 2.94 -11.19
N SER A 59 -20.82 1.75 -11.68
CA SER A 59 -21.31 0.61 -10.90
C SER A 59 -20.26 0.14 -9.89
N THR A 60 -19.00 0.01 -10.32
CA THR A 60 -17.86 -0.37 -9.45
C THR A 60 -17.68 0.64 -8.31
N LEU A 61 -17.64 1.94 -8.63
CA LEU A 61 -17.50 2.98 -7.60
C LEU A 61 -18.69 2.97 -6.63
N THR A 62 -19.92 2.76 -7.12
CA THR A 62 -21.11 2.67 -6.28
C THR A 62 -21.07 1.45 -5.36
N ALA A 63 -20.66 0.29 -5.85
CA ALA A 63 -20.47 -0.92 -5.05
C ALA A 63 -19.42 -0.68 -3.95
N CYS A 64 -18.26 -0.10 -4.31
CA CYS A 64 -17.19 0.20 -3.35
C CYS A 64 -17.66 1.16 -2.25
N ARG A 65 -18.40 2.23 -2.58
CA ARG A 65 -18.92 3.18 -1.58
C ARG A 65 -19.88 2.56 -0.57
N SER A 66 -20.57 1.50 -0.95
CA SER A 66 -21.55 0.81 -0.09
C SER A 66 -21.00 -0.43 0.62
N ALA A 67 -19.71 -0.74 0.44
CA ALA A 67 -19.03 -1.85 1.08
C ALA A 67 -18.53 -1.47 2.49
N ASP A 68 -18.20 -2.46 3.29
CA ASP A 68 -17.48 -2.29 4.56
C ASP A 68 -15.96 -2.18 4.31
N ALA A 69 -15.47 -2.82 3.24
CA ALA A 69 -14.08 -2.73 2.81
C ALA A 69 -13.94 -3.05 1.31
N VAL A 70 -12.86 -2.57 0.70
CA VAL A 70 -12.50 -2.85 -0.70
C VAL A 70 -11.13 -3.52 -0.72
N LEU A 71 -11.02 -4.67 -1.38
CA LEU A 71 -9.77 -5.40 -1.55
C LEU A 71 -9.41 -5.44 -3.04
N LEU A 72 -8.36 -4.71 -3.42
CA LEU A 72 -7.87 -4.58 -4.79
C LEU A 72 -6.58 -5.38 -4.94
N ALA A 73 -6.41 -6.08 -6.07
CA ALA A 73 -5.19 -6.83 -6.29
C ALA A 73 -4.14 -6.05 -7.09
N ALA A 74 -4.39 -5.76 -8.35
CA ALA A 74 -3.40 -5.09 -9.18
C ALA A 74 -4.04 -4.32 -10.34
N ILE A 75 -3.41 -3.23 -10.75
CA ILE A 75 -3.84 -2.38 -11.86
C ILE A 75 -2.67 -2.14 -12.81
N GLY A 76 -2.98 -2.08 -14.09
CA GLY A 76 -2.06 -1.71 -15.15
C GLY A 76 -1.95 -2.78 -16.22
N SER A 77 -1.95 -2.33 -17.49
CA SER A 77 -1.72 -3.21 -18.63
C SER A 77 -1.10 -2.42 -19.78
N PRO A 78 0.09 -2.83 -20.26
CA PRO A 78 0.78 -2.18 -21.38
C PRO A 78 -0.05 -2.09 -22.66
N ARG A 79 -1.07 -2.94 -22.82
CA ARG A 79 -2.01 -2.87 -23.94
C ARG A 79 -2.70 -1.52 -24.08
N PHE A 80 -2.81 -0.76 -22.99
CA PHE A 80 -3.53 0.52 -22.93
C PHE A 80 -2.61 1.75 -22.87
N ASP A 81 -1.30 1.58 -23.00
CA ASP A 81 -0.32 2.71 -22.93
C ASP A 81 -0.51 3.73 -24.06
N SER A 82 -1.08 3.30 -25.20
CA SER A 82 -1.40 4.17 -26.32
C SER A 82 -2.68 5.00 -26.14
N LEU A 83 -3.50 4.68 -25.12
CA LEU A 83 -4.73 5.43 -24.85
C LEU A 83 -4.40 6.83 -24.27
N PRO A 84 -5.28 7.82 -24.45
CA PRO A 84 -5.23 9.06 -23.70
C PRO A 84 -5.16 8.77 -22.20
N ARG A 85 -4.41 9.61 -21.46
CA ARG A 85 -4.11 9.38 -20.04
C ARG A 85 -5.36 9.14 -19.19
N GLU A 86 -6.42 9.87 -19.46
CA GLU A 86 -7.72 9.78 -18.75
C GLU A 86 -8.43 8.44 -18.94
N LYS A 87 -8.02 7.65 -19.93
CA LYS A 87 -8.60 6.32 -20.24
C LYS A 87 -7.69 5.16 -19.90
N ARG A 88 -6.53 5.42 -19.31
CA ARG A 88 -5.59 4.36 -18.89
C ARG A 88 -6.05 3.66 -17.61
N PRO A 89 -5.67 2.39 -17.38
CA PRO A 89 -6.02 1.63 -16.18
C PRO A 89 -5.73 2.37 -14.87
N GLU A 90 -4.57 3.03 -14.75
CA GLU A 90 -4.12 3.74 -13.55
C GLU A 90 -5.04 4.90 -13.17
N THR A 91 -5.69 5.50 -14.15
CA THR A 91 -6.71 6.55 -13.90
C THR A 91 -7.92 5.99 -13.17
N GLY A 92 -8.24 4.71 -13.37
CA GLY A 92 -9.27 4.01 -12.60
C GLY A 92 -8.95 3.96 -11.11
N LEU A 93 -7.70 3.63 -10.74
CA LEU A 93 -7.26 3.61 -9.34
C LEU A 93 -7.29 5.01 -8.72
N LEU A 94 -6.78 6.03 -9.44
CA LEU A 94 -6.83 7.41 -8.95
C LEU A 94 -8.27 7.89 -8.76
N GLY A 95 -9.17 7.53 -9.69
CA GLY A 95 -10.60 7.81 -9.61
C GLY A 95 -11.27 7.11 -8.41
N LEU A 96 -10.90 5.85 -8.14
CA LEU A 96 -11.41 5.09 -6.99
C LEU A 96 -10.96 5.74 -5.67
N ARG A 97 -9.67 6.04 -5.52
CA ARG A 97 -9.13 6.72 -4.32
C ARG A 97 -9.80 8.07 -4.07
N SER A 98 -9.96 8.86 -5.12
CA SER A 98 -10.67 10.14 -5.04
C SER A 98 -12.15 9.96 -4.72
N GLY A 99 -12.82 9.00 -5.37
CA GLY A 99 -14.25 8.72 -5.17
C GLY A 99 -14.59 8.16 -3.79
N LEU A 100 -13.65 7.53 -3.10
CA LEU A 100 -13.75 7.06 -1.72
C LEU A 100 -13.12 8.03 -0.72
N GLU A 101 -12.62 9.19 -1.17
CA GLU A 101 -11.98 10.22 -0.33
C GLU A 101 -10.80 9.70 0.51
N LEU A 102 -10.02 8.79 -0.06
CA LEU A 102 -8.89 8.14 0.62
C LEU A 102 -7.66 9.05 0.59
N PHE A 103 -7.29 9.59 1.73
CA PHE A 103 -6.17 10.53 1.84
C PHE A 103 -4.95 9.98 2.55
N ALA A 104 -5.09 8.94 3.39
CA ALA A 104 -3.99 8.35 4.14
C ALA A 104 -3.64 6.98 3.58
N ASN A 105 -2.41 6.80 3.09
CA ASN A 105 -1.90 5.50 2.66
C ASN A 105 -0.89 4.98 3.68
N LEU A 106 -1.15 3.80 4.21
CA LEU A 106 -0.34 3.11 5.20
C LEU A 106 0.42 1.99 4.52
N ARG A 107 1.75 2.01 4.61
CA ARG A 107 2.64 0.99 4.04
C ARG A 107 3.57 0.45 5.14
N PRO A 108 3.22 -0.67 5.78
CA PRO A 108 4.10 -1.31 6.75
C PRO A 108 5.27 -1.98 6.04
N VAL A 109 6.46 -1.81 6.59
CA VAL A 109 7.70 -2.47 6.14
C VAL A 109 8.28 -3.22 7.32
N LYS A 110 8.07 -4.52 7.35
CA LYS A 110 8.55 -5.40 8.41
C LYS A 110 9.42 -6.49 7.82
N ILE A 111 10.60 -6.69 8.37
CA ILE A 111 11.51 -7.77 7.96
C ILE A 111 11.03 -9.07 8.58
N VAL A 112 10.71 -10.03 7.73
CA VAL A 112 10.44 -11.41 8.14
C VAL A 112 11.78 -12.12 8.34
N PRO A 113 12.08 -12.68 9.53
CA PRO A 113 13.38 -13.30 9.81
C PRO A 113 13.79 -14.36 8.78
N ALA A 114 12.85 -15.14 8.25
CA ALA A 114 13.08 -16.15 7.22
C ALA A 114 13.47 -15.56 5.86
N LEU A 115 13.32 -14.26 5.62
CA LEU A 115 13.63 -13.57 4.37
C LEU A 115 14.88 -12.67 4.45
N ILE A 116 15.58 -12.63 5.57
CA ILE A 116 16.79 -11.80 5.73
C ILE A 116 17.79 -12.06 4.58
N GLY A 117 17.98 -13.33 4.18
CA GLY A 117 18.86 -13.71 3.08
C GLY A 117 18.40 -13.31 1.67
N ALA A 118 17.14 -12.87 1.52
CA ALA A 118 16.60 -12.39 0.23
C ALA A 118 16.88 -10.91 -0.02
N SER A 119 17.20 -10.14 1.02
CA SER A 119 17.54 -8.72 0.89
C SER A 119 18.91 -8.51 0.27
N SER A 120 19.04 -7.43 -0.51
CA SER A 120 20.35 -6.98 -1.03
C SER A 120 21.23 -6.29 0.01
N LEU A 121 20.66 -5.95 1.17
CA LEU A 121 21.37 -5.31 2.27
C LEU A 121 21.92 -6.36 3.26
N LYS A 122 22.93 -5.95 4.00
CA LYS A 122 23.52 -6.82 5.03
C LYS A 122 22.53 -7.07 6.16
N GLN A 123 22.56 -8.28 6.73
CA GLN A 123 21.69 -8.69 7.82
C GLN A 123 21.72 -7.70 9.00
N GLU A 124 22.89 -7.26 9.42
CA GLU A 124 23.04 -6.33 10.54
C GLU A 124 22.36 -4.96 10.33
N VAL A 125 22.04 -4.60 9.08
CA VAL A 125 21.31 -3.36 8.74
C VAL A 125 19.81 -3.56 8.87
N ILE A 126 19.28 -4.71 8.39
CA ILE A 126 17.84 -4.92 8.22
C ILE A 126 17.18 -5.74 9.33
N GLU A 127 17.94 -6.50 10.10
CA GLU A 127 17.40 -7.34 11.17
C GLU A 127 16.63 -6.51 12.20
N GLY A 128 15.38 -6.89 12.45
CA GLY A 128 14.51 -6.18 13.40
C GLY A 128 13.87 -4.90 12.87
N VAL A 129 14.00 -4.59 11.59
CA VAL A 129 13.27 -3.46 10.97
C VAL A 129 11.77 -3.71 11.01
N ASP A 130 11.04 -2.77 11.59
CA ASP A 130 9.60 -2.68 11.62
C ASP A 130 9.21 -1.20 11.61
N LEU A 131 8.87 -0.67 10.45
CA LEU A 131 8.49 0.73 10.26
C LEU A 131 7.17 0.86 9.50
N MET A 132 6.49 1.98 9.69
CA MET A 132 5.26 2.34 8.99
C MET A 132 5.47 3.64 8.21
N VAL A 133 5.26 3.61 6.90
CA VAL A 133 5.18 4.82 6.09
C VAL A 133 3.72 5.28 6.04
N VAL A 134 3.47 6.51 6.47
CA VAL A 134 2.17 7.20 6.38
C VAL A 134 2.30 8.27 5.30
N ARG A 135 1.73 7.98 4.13
CA ARG A 135 1.79 8.83 2.93
C ARG A 135 0.47 9.54 2.72
N GLU A 136 0.50 10.85 2.54
CA GLU A 136 -0.65 11.61 2.06
C GLU A 136 -0.87 11.27 0.57
N LEU A 137 -2.15 11.04 0.14
CA LEU A 137 -2.48 10.52 -1.19
C LEU A 137 -3.15 11.52 -2.14
N THR A 138 -3.76 12.59 -1.64
CA THR A 138 -4.72 13.38 -2.42
C THR A 138 -4.28 14.81 -2.68
N GLY A 139 -3.12 15.20 -2.15
CA GLY A 139 -2.51 16.50 -2.34
C GLY A 139 -1.17 16.47 -3.07
N GLY A 140 -0.42 17.54 -2.91
CA GLY A 140 0.93 17.70 -3.41
C GLY A 140 1.01 17.88 -4.94
N ILE A 141 2.16 17.55 -5.49
CA ILE A 141 2.50 17.80 -6.90
C ILE A 141 1.69 16.94 -7.89
N TYR A 142 1.13 15.80 -7.44
CA TYR A 142 0.33 14.93 -8.31
C TYR A 142 -1.03 15.53 -8.64
N PHE A 143 -1.61 16.31 -7.72
CA PHE A 143 -2.94 16.88 -7.84
C PHE A 143 -2.95 18.41 -7.99
N GLY A 144 -1.87 19.09 -7.62
CA GLY A 144 -1.76 20.54 -7.67
C GLY A 144 -2.02 21.14 -9.05
N GLN A 145 -2.61 22.32 -9.06
CA GLN A 145 -2.91 23.10 -10.26
C GLN A 145 -2.28 24.50 -10.14
N PRO A 146 -1.88 25.15 -11.24
CA PRO A 146 -1.88 24.67 -12.61
C PRO A 146 -0.75 23.65 -12.90
N LYS A 147 -0.96 22.77 -13.89
CA LYS A 147 0.06 21.86 -14.42
C LYS A 147 -0.11 21.68 -15.92
N GLY A 148 0.98 21.44 -16.64
CA GLY A 148 0.92 21.25 -18.08
C GLY A 148 2.22 21.54 -18.80
N ARG A 149 2.08 21.80 -20.09
CA ARG A 149 3.14 22.28 -20.96
C ARG A 149 2.72 23.58 -21.63
N ILE A 150 3.64 24.49 -21.78
CA ILE A 150 3.46 25.77 -22.45
C ILE A 150 4.64 26.03 -23.41
N GLU A 151 4.36 26.72 -24.48
CA GLU A 151 5.43 27.35 -25.28
C GLU A 151 5.65 28.77 -24.77
N ALA A 152 6.90 29.10 -24.42
CA ALA A 152 7.30 30.42 -23.99
C ALA A 152 8.70 30.73 -24.52
N ASP A 153 8.87 31.90 -25.11
CA ASP A 153 10.15 32.40 -25.66
C ASP A 153 10.78 31.47 -26.71
N GLY A 154 9.94 30.70 -27.45
CA GLY A 154 10.41 29.76 -28.47
C GLY A 154 10.89 28.41 -27.91
N ASP A 155 10.60 28.11 -26.64
CA ASP A 155 10.95 26.87 -25.96
C ASP A 155 9.73 26.24 -25.29
N GLU A 156 9.63 24.88 -25.28
CA GLU A 156 8.60 24.15 -24.60
C GLU A 156 8.97 23.96 -23.13
N ARG A 157 8.07 24.38 -22.21
CA ARG A 157 8.25 24.25 -20.77
C ARG A 157 7.15 23.37 -20.15
N GLY A 158 7.57 22.34 -19.41
CA GLY A 158 6.68 21.55 -18.55
C GLY A 158 6.69 22.07 -17.12
N PHE A 159 5.52 22.12 -16.47
CA PHE A 159 5.41 22.56 -15.06
C PHE A 159 4.33 21.80 -14.31
N ASN A 160 4.56 21.65 -12.99
CA ASN A 160 3.60 21.12 -12.03
C ASN A 160 3.64 21.99 -10.77
N THR A 161 2.49 22.16 -10.14
CA THR A 161 2.38 22.89 -8.86
C THR A 161 2.35 21.90 -7.70
N MET A 162 3.22 22.07 -6.71
CA MET A 162 3.14 21.36 -5.44
C MET A 162 2.44 22.23 -4.43
N THR A 163 1.31 21.75 -3.89
CA THR A 163 0.50 22.51 -2.93
C THR A 163 -0.08 21.59 -1.87
N TYR A 164 -0.13 22.08 -0.63
CA TYR A 164 -0.87 21.52 0.49
C TYR A 164 -1.58 22.63 1.25
N SER A 165 -2.82 22.38 1.65
CA SER A 165 -3.51 23.23 2.63
C SER A 165 -3.15 22.76 4.06
N ALA A 166 -3.31 23.65 5.03
CA ALA A 166 -3.13 23.32 6.44
C ALA A 166 -4.03 22.14 6.89
N SER A 167 -5.28 22.08 6.41
CA SER A 167 -6.21 21.00 6.74
C SER A 167 -5.81 19.64 6.16
N GLU A 168 -5.18 19.61 4.99
CA GLU A 168 -4.65 18.37 4.39
C GLU A 168 -3.47 17.84 5.21
N VAL A 169 -2.58 18.73 5.66
CA VAL A 169 -1.47 18.33 6.53
C VAL A 169 -1.99 17.89 7.90
N ASP A 170 -2.92 18.62 8.49
CA ASP A 170 -3.47 18.28 9.81
C ASP A 170 -4.13 16.90 9.83
N ARG A 171 -4.92 16.55 8.80
CA ARG A 171 -5.62 15.26 8.76
C ARG A 171 -4.64 14.09 8.66
N ILE A 172 -3.60 14.20 7.84
CA ILE A 172 -2.63 13.10 7.69
C ILE A 172 -1.68 13.03 8.89
N ALA A 173 -1.26 14.18 9.45
CA ALA A 173 -0.46 14.23 10.67
C ALA A 173 -1.20 13.56 11.84
N LYS A 174 -2.51 13.83 12.01
CA LYS A 174 -3.33 13.15 13.03
C LYS A 174 -3.22 11.63 12.91
N VAL A 175 -3.40 11.07 11.72
CA VAL A 175 -3.28 9.62 11.48
C VAL A 175 -1.89 9.10 11.87
N ALA A 176 -0.82 9.83 11.50
CA ALA A 176 0.54 9.42 11.81
C ALA A 176 0.86 9.47 13.31
N PHE A 177 0.36 10.49 14.02
CA PHE A 177 0.49 10.57 15.47
C PHE A 177 -0.26 9.45 16.20
N GLU A 178 -1.48 9.13 15.78
CA GLU A 178 -2.28 8.03 16.35
C GLU A 178 -1.57 6.70 16.15
N ILE A 179 -1.05 6.43 14.94
CA ILE A 179 -0.26 5.22 14.66
C ILE A 179 1.03 5.19 15.49
N ALA A 180 1.74 6.30 15.63
CA ALA A 180 2.96 6.35 16.44
C ALA A 180 2.67 6.02 17.91
N GLY A 181 1.55 6.53 18.46
CA GLY A 181 1.10 6.23 19.82
C GLY A 181 0.74 4.76 20.07
N GLU A 182 0.28 4.06 19.02
CA GLU A 182 0.02 2.61 19.07
C GLU A 182 1.28 1.75 18.85
N ARG A 183 2.43 2.39 18.50
CA ARG A 183 3.71 1.73 18.21
C ARG A 183 4.76 2.13 19.26
N ASN A 184 5.93 2.58 18.80
CA ASN A 184 7.05 2.90 19.70
C ASN A 184 7.16 4.40 20.04
N ASN A 185 6.11 5.16 19.83
CA ASN A 185 6.03 6.60 20.10
C ASN A 185 7.10 7.45 19.38
N ARG A 186 7.53 7.06 18.18
CA ARG A 186 8.51 7.82 17.40
C ARG A 186 7.94 8.18 16.03
N LEU A 187 7.87 9.48 15.73
CA LEU A 187 7.38 10.02 14.47
C LEU A 187 8.49 10.83 13.81
N CYS A 188 8.88 10.42 12.59
CA CYS A 188 9.78 11.20 11.75
C CYS A 188 8.98 11.83 10.58
N SER A 189 8.81 13.13 10.60
CA SER A 189 8.19 13.88 9.52
C SER A 189 9.22 14.21 8.45
N VAL A 190 8.96 13.76 7.21
CA VAL A 190 9.90 13.91 6.09
C VAL A 190 9.42 14.99 5.12
N ASP A 191 10.28 15.95 4.84
CA ASP A 191 9.98 17.13 4.04
C ASP A 191 11.21 17.65 3.25
N LYS A 192 11.09 18.79 2.59
CA LYS A 192 12.18 19.55 1.98
C LYS A 192 12.11 21.03 2.37
N ALA A 193 11.86 21.29 3.65
CA ALA A 193 11.60 22.63 4.19
C ALA A 193 12.76 23.65 4.01
N ASN A 194 13.99 23.14 3.79
CA ASN A 194 15.12 24.02 3.48
C ASN A 194 15.06 24.69 2.10
N VAL A 195 14.12 24.27 1.23
CA VAL A 195 14.00 24.77 -0.16
C VAL A 195 12.57 25.14 -0.53
N LEU A 196 11.57 24.40 -0.01
CA LEU A 196 10.18 24.48 -0.45
C LEU A 196 9.28 25.11 0.62
N ASP A 197 8.59 26.20 0.31
CA ASP A 197 7.62 26.86 1.20
C ASP A 197 6.48 25.91 1.59
N VAL A 198 6.01 25.05 0.68
CA VAL A 198 4.99 24.05 0.97
C VAL A 198 5.46 23.03 2.00
N SER A 199 6.73 22.69 2.01
CA SER A 199 7.34 21.82 3.04
C SER A 199 7.55 22.55 4.36
N GLN A 200 7.77 23.87 4.34
CA GLN A 200 7.81 24.66 5.57
C GLN A 200 6.42 24.68 6.24
N LEU A 201 5.34 24.91 5.47
CA LEU A 201 3.96 24.79 5.97
C LEU A 201 3.71 23.39 6.56
N TRP A 202 4.16 22.34 5.87
CA TRP A 202 4.03 20.96 6.35
C TRP A 202 4.66 20.80 7.74
N ARG A 203 5.89 21.22 7.90
CA ARG A 203 6.64 21.16 9.18
C ARG A 203 5.95 21.96 10.27
N ASP A 204 5.56 23.21 10.00
CA ASP A 204 4.87 24.08 10.97
C ASP A 204 3.56 23.46 11.47
N ARG A 205 2.81 22.75 10.60
CA ARG A 205 1.57 22.07 10.99
C ARG A 205 1.82 20.85 11.86
N VAL A 206 2.84 20.05 11.53
CA VAL A 206 3.23 18.88 12.34
C VAL A 206 3.68 19.35 13.74
N ASP A 207 4.53 20.39 13.82
CA ASP A 207 4.99 20.98 15.08
C ASP A 207 3.83 21.53 15.91
N ALA A 208 2.85 22.19 15.28
CA ALA A 208 1.67 22.73 15.96
C ALA A 208 0.77 21.60 16.52
N MET A 209 0.80 20.40 15.97
CA MET A 209 0.04 19.25 16.44
C MET A 209 0.74 18.47 17.55
N ALA A 210 2.06 18.42 17.57
CA ALA A 210 2.87 17.63 18.51
C ALA A 210 2.47 17.80 20.01
N PRO A 211 2.14 19.00 20.51
CA PRO A 211 1.74 19.16 21.92
C PRO A 211 0.48 18.39 22.33
N ARG A 212 -0.37 17.96 21.37
CA ARG A 212 -1.57 17.16 21.62
C ARG A 212 -1.25 15.67 21.85
N TYR A 213 -0.06 15.25 21.44
CA TYR A 213 0.43 13.86 21.51
C TYR A 213 1.76 13.81 22.26
N GLY A 214 1.77 14.33 23.48
CA GLY A 214 2.99 14.60 24.25
C GLY A 214 3.88 13.40 24.58
N GLU A 215 3.43 12.16 24.35
CA GLU A 215 4.22 10.95 24.49
C GLU A 215 4.95 10.56 23.18
N VAL A 216 4.60 11.19 22.06
CA VAL A 216 5.22 10.91 20.77
C VAL A 216 6.43 11.81 20.56
N ASP A 217 7.60 11.19 20.40
CA ASP A 217 8.86 11.87 20.06
C ASP A 217 8.86 12.22 18.56
N VAL A 218 8.82 13.52 18.26
CA VAL A 218 8.74 14.04 16.88
C VAL A 218 10.10 14.51 16.43
N SER A 219 10.51 14.03 15.28
CA SER A 219 11.70 14.49 14.58
C SER A 219 11.36 14.90 13.14
N HIS A 220 12.20 15.74 12.53
CA HIS A 220 12.10 16.13 11.15
C HIS A 220 13.35 15.72 10.37
N MET A 221 13.15 15.23 9.15
CA MET A 221 14.26 14.86 8.29
C MET A 221 14.00 15.37 6.85
N TYR A 222 15.03 15.90 6.21
CA TYR A 222 14.93 16.21 4.79
C TYR A 222 14.88 14.90 3.99
N VAL A 223 14.08 14.90 2.93
CA VAL A 223 13.79 13.68 2.13
C VAL A 223 15.05 13.00 1.58
N ASP A 224 16.03 13.77 1.15
CA ASP A 224 17.32 13.26 0.66
C ASP A 224 18.11 12.55 1.77
N ASN A 225 18.08 13.07 3.01
CA ASN A 225 18.68 12.39 4.15
C ASN A 225 17.86 11.16 4.56
N ALA A 226 16.52 11.23 4.52
CA ALA A 226 15.66 10.08 4.83
C ALA A 226 15.94 8.89 3.89
N ALA A 227 16.11 9.15 2.59
CA ALA A 227 16.50 8.14 1.61
C ALA A 227 17.85 7.49 1.98
N MET A 228 18.87 8.29 2.31
CA MET A 228 20.16 7.75 2.75
C MET A 228 20.04 6.92 4.04
N GLN A 229 19.23 7.37 5.00
CA GLN A 229 19.09 6.71 6.30
C GLN A 229 18.26 5.41 6.22
N LEU A 230 17.31 5.30 5.30
CA LEU A 230 16.59 4.06 5.02
C LEU A 230 17.54 2.93 4.60
N VAL A 231 18.56 3.24 3.82
CA VAL A 231 19.59 2.26 3.41
C VAL A 231 20.64 2.02 4.49
N ARG A 232 21.00 3.06 5.26
CA ARG A 232 22.10 3.02 6.22
C ARG A 232 21.71 2.45 7.58
N ASP A 233 20.60 2.90 8.14
CA ASP A 233 20.08 2.50 9.45
C ASP A 233 18.55 2.65 9.50
N PRO A 234 17.81 1.75 8.84
CA PRO A 234 16.35 1.80 8.81
C PRO A 234 15.69 1.59 10.18
N ARG A 235 16.39 0.97 11.16
CA ARG A 235 15.86 0.71 12.50
C ARG A 235 15.64 1.96 13.34
N GLN A 236 16.24 3.09 12.94
CA GLN A 236 15.97 4.37 13.60
C GLN A 236 14.52 4.84 13.41
N PHE A 237 13.86 4.37 12.35
CA PHE A 237 12.50 4.77 12.04
C PHE A 237 11.46 3.85 12.70
N ASP A 238 10.36 4.44 13.13
CA ASP A 238 9.17 3.76 13.60
C ASP A 238 7.97 4.16 12.70
N VAL A 239 7.59 5.45 12.72
CA VAL A 239 6.61 6.00 11.79
C VAL A 239 7.25 7.11 10.97
N LEU A 240 7.13 7.00 9.63
CA LEU A 240 7.54 8.03 8.67
C LEU A 240 6.29 8.73 8.13
N LEU A 241 6.14 10.02 8.41
CA LEU A 241 5.07 10.85 7.87
C LEU A 241 5.58 11.62 6.66
N THR A 242 4.90 11.48 5.52
CA THR A 242 5.34 12.05 4.25
C THR A 242 4.21 12.62 3.42
N GLY A 243 4.52 13.65 2.63
CA GLY A 243 3.68 14.08 1.51
C GLY A 243 3.67 13.05 0.38
N ASN A 244 2.81 13.26 -0.62
CA ASN A 244 2.49 12.29 -1.67
C ASN A 244 3.73 11.82 -2.45
N LEU A 245 4.46 12.72 -3.09
CA LEU A 245 5.64 12.39 -3.90
C LEU A 245 6.75 11.73 -3.08
N PHE A 246 7.08 12.31 -1.94
CA PHE A 246 8.17 11.78 -1.10
C PHE A 246 7.79 10.44 -0.51
N GLY A 247 6.53 10.26 -0.11
CA GLY A 247 6.03 8.99 0.40
C GLY A 247 6.03 7.88 -0.65
N ASP A 248 5.76 8.21 -1.91
CA ASP A 248 5.84 7.27 -3.01
C ASP A 248 7.25 6.71 -3.16
N ILE A 249 8.23 7.60 -3.29
CA ILE A 249 9.63 7.24 -3.49
C ILE A 249 10.20 6.48 -2.28
N LEU A 250 10.02 7.02 -1.07
CA LEU A 250 10.61 6.44 0.14
C LEU A 250 9.96 5.10 0.52
N SER A 251 8.67 4.90 0.24
CA SER A 251 8.02 3.62 0.53
C SER A 251 8.47 2.53 -0.43
N ASP A 252 8.73 2.84 -1.70
CA ASP A 252 9.26 1.89 -2.67
C ASP A 252 10.74 1.56 -2.36
N GLU A 253 11.52 2.54 -1.91
CA GLU A 253 12.87 2.30 -1.39
C GLU A 253 12.84 1.40 -0.14
N ALA A 254 11.97 1.71 0.83
CA ALA A 254 11.80 0.91 2.03
C ALA A 254 11.31 -0.52 1.73
N ALA A 255 10.56 -0.70 0.64
CA ALA A 255 10.13 -1.99 0.13
C ALA A 255 11.31 -2.94 -0.13
N MET A 256 12.38 -2.40 -0.67
CA MET A 256 13.57 -3.20 -1.01
C MET A 256 14.31 -3.74 0.22
N LEU A 257 14.03 -3.23 1.43
CA LEU A 257 14.54 -3.80 2.67
C LEU A 257 14.04 -5.23 2.89
N THR A 258 12.82 -5.54 2.46
CA THR A 258 12.19 -6.87 2.64
C THR A 258 12.67 -7.91 1.62
N GLY A 259 13.41 -7.52 0.60
CA GLY A 259 13.90 -8.37 -0.48
C GLY A 259 12.94 -8.54 -1.66
N SER A 260 11.63 -8.28 -1.49
CA SER A 260 10.65 -8.31 -2.59
C SER A 260 9.46 -7.41 -2.30
N ILE A 261 9.03 -6.65 -3.30
CA ILE A 261 7.77 -5.89 -3.27
C ILE A 261 6.53 -6.81 -3.16
N GLY A 262 6.68 -8.11 -3.49
CA GLY A 262 5.66 -9.15 -3.33
C GLY A 262 5.31 -9.48 -1.87
N MET A 263 5.99 -8.86 -0.89
CA MET A 263 5.70 -8.99 0.53
C MET A 263 4.98 -7.78 1.14
N LEU A 264 4.72 -6.73 0.36
CA LEU A 264 4.27 -5.45 0.90
C LEU A 264 2.78 -5.21 0.69
N PRO A 265 2.01 -5.20 1.78
CA PRO A 265 0.63 -4.75 1.76
C PRO A 265 0.54 -3.22 1.86
N SER A 266 -0.63 -2.68 1.53
CA SER A 266 -0.99 -1.31 1.86
C SER A 266 -2.46 -1.15 2.20
N ALA A 267 -2.78 -0.07 2.93
CA ALA A 267 -4.13 0.37 3.21
C ALA A 267 -4.27 1.85 2.85
N SER A 268 -5.30 2.20 2.11
CA SER A 268 -5.69 3.59 1.87
C SER A 268 -6.98 3.90 2.61
N LEU A 269 -6.97 4.93 3.46
CA LEU A 269 -8.04 5.25 4.38
C LEU A 269 -8.54 6.68 4.17
N GLY A 270 -9.86 6.87 4.33
CA GLY A 270 -10.51 8.17 4.43
C GLY A 270 -10.86 8.54 5.87
N SER A 271 -11.58 9.66 6.05
CA SER A 271 -12.15 10.02 7.38
C SER A 271 -13.28 9.09 7.76
N ASP A 272 -14.09 8.72 6.80
CA ASP A 272 -15.25 7.85 6.93
C ASP A 272 -15.36 6.94 5.70
N GLY A 273 -16.14 5.86 5.80
CA GLY A 273 -16.37 4.94 4.70
C GLY A 273 -15.36 3.80 4.61
N PRO A 274 -15.40 3.02 3.52
CA PRO A 274 -14.59 1.84 3.35
C PRO A 274 -13.13 2.19 3.06
N GLY A 275 -12.20 1.47 3.70
CA GLY A 275 -10.80 1.49 3.30
C GLY A 275 -10.57 0.67 2.03
N LEU A 276 -9.53 1.04 1.28
CA LEU A 276 -9.01 0.29 0.15
C LEU A 276 -7.72 -0.40 0.58
N PHE A 277 -7.67 -1.73 0.43
CA PHE A 277 -6.54 -2.57 0.82
C PHE A 277 -5.96 -3.22 -0.43
N GLU A 278 -4.66 -3.08 -0.65
CA GLU A 278 -4.03 -3.51 -1.90
C GLU A 278 -2.54 -3.82 -1.72
N PRO A 279 -1.96 -4.79 -2.45
CA PRO A 279 -0.51 -4.91 -2.58
C PRO A 279 0.12 -3.63 -3.12
N VAL A 280 1.39 -3.39 -2.77
CA VAL A 280 2.15 -2.24 -3.31
C VAL A 280 2.60 -2.50 -4.76
N HIS A 281 2.83 -3.79 -5.12
CA HIS A 281 3.27 -4.19 -6.46
C HIS A 281 2.19 -3.97 -7.54
N GLY A 282 2.63 -3.88 -8.79
CA GLY A 282 1.75 -3.77 -9.97
C GLY A 282 1.23 -5.12 -10.47
N SER A 283 0.70 -5.11 -11.68
CA SER A 283 0.01 -6.24 -12.32
C SER A 283 0.92 -7.33 -12.90
N ALA A 284 2.23 -7.09 -13.02
CA ALA A 284 3.22 -8.04 -13.56
C ALA A 284 2.72 -8.85 -14.77
N PRO A 285 2.37 -8.18 -15.88
CA PRO A 285 1.71 -8.81 -17.03
C PRO A 285 2.57 -9.87 -17.72
N ASP A 286 3.88 -9.82 -17.54
CA ASP A 286 4.88 -10.76 -18.06
C ASP A 286 4.79 -12.16 -17.46
N ILE A 287 4.29 -12.29 -16.23
CA ILE A 287 4.12 -13.57 -15.52
C ILE A 287 2.65 -13.96 -15.29
N ALA A 288 1.70 -13.12 -15.71
CA ALA A 288 0.28 -13.36 -15.52
C ALA A 288 -0.17 -14.69 -16.14
N GLY A 289 -0.96 -15.48 -15.40
CA GLY A 289 -1.47 -16.78 -15.82
C GLY A 289 -0.43 -17.90 -15.89
N GLN A 290 0.80 -17.67 -15.38
CA GLN A 290 1.87 -18.67 -15.38
C GLN A 290 2.09 -19.35 -14.03
N ASP A 291 1.21 -19.11 -13.06
CA ASP A 291 1.33 -19.62 -11.67
C ASP A 291 2.69 -19.27 -11.01
N LYS A 292 3.21 -18.07 -11.29
CA LYS A 292 4.49 -17.60 -10.75
C LYS A 292 4.37 -16.48 -9.72
N ALA A 293 3.19 -15.85 -9.65
CA ALA A 293 2.97 -14.70 -8.79
C ALA A 293 3.13 -15.06 -7.31
N ASN A 294 3.67 -14.12 -6.54
CA ASN A 294 3.70 -14.20 -5.09
C ASN A 294 2.36 -13.69 -4.52
N PRO A 295 1.53 -14.51 -3.85
CA PRO A 295 0.25 -14.05 -3.31
C PRO A 295 0.37 -13.40 -1.93
N MET A 296 1.56 -13.35 -1.29
CA MET A 296 1.70 -12.97 0.11
C MET A 296 1.34 -11.51 0.37
N ALA A 297 1.72 -10.58 -0.51
CA ALA A 297 1.33 -9.18 -0.34
C ALA A 297 -0.20 -9.00 -0.36
N MET A 298 -0.92 -9.77 -1.19
CA MET A 298 -2.37 -9.77 -1.24
C MET A 298 -2.98 -10.35 0.03
N VAL A 299 -2.43 -11.44 0.56
CA VAL A 299 -2.84 -12.05 1.83
C VAL A 299 -2.60 -11.10 3.01
N LEU A 300 -1.45 -10.43 3.03
CA LEU A 300 -1.14 -9.41 4.06
C LEU A 300 -2.02 -8.16 3.91
N SER A 301 -2.40 -7.77 2.68
CA SER A 301 -3.39 -6.70 2.46
C SER A 301 -4.77 -7.11 2.98
N ALA A 302 -5.15 -8.38 2.81
CA ALA A 302 -6.37 -8.94 3.41
C ALA A 302 -6.29 -8.96 4.95
N ALA A 303 -5.13 -9.23 5.54
CA ALA A 303 -4.91 -9.11 6.98
C ALA A 303 -5.08 -7.65 7.46
N MET A 304 -4.51 -6.68 6.75
CA MET A 304 -4.74 -5.25 7.04
C MET A 304 -6.23 -4.88 6.92
N MET A 305 -6.95 -5.39 5.91
CA MET A 305 -8.40 -5.22 5.76
C MET A 305 -9.16 -5.74 6.98
N LEU A 306 -8.84 -6.94 7.45
CA LEU A 306 -9.46 -7.52 8.64
C LEU A 306 -9.17 -6.69 9.88
N ARG A 307 -7.90 -6.30 10.12
CA ARG A 307 -7.47 -5.56 11.30
C ARG A 307 -8.00 -4.14 11.33
N ILE A 308 -7.76 -3.38 10.26
CA ILE A 308 -8.03 -1.95 10.20
C ILE A 308 -9.48 -1.69 9.76
N GLY A 309 -9.91 -2.32 8.67
CA GLY A 309 -11.23 -2.10 8.08
C GLY A 309 -12.35 -2.72 8.89
N LEU A 310 -12.24 -4.02 9.17
CA LEU A 310 -13.32 -4.81 9.76
C LEU A 310 -13.20 -5.04 11.27
N LYS A 311 -12.11 -4.55 11.89
CA LYS A 311 -11.83 -4.72 13.35
C LYS A 311 -11.79 -6.18 13.81
N GLN A 312 -11.32 -7.08 12.94
CA GLN A 312 -11.18 -8.52 13.17
C GLN A 312 -9.69 -8.88 13.38
N SER A 313 -9.07 -8.31 14.43
CA SER A 313 -7.62 -8.42 14.67
C SER A 313 -7.14 -9.88 14.82
N SER A 314 -7.88 -10.74 15.54
CA SER A 314 -7.48 -12.14 15.71
C SER A 314 -7.48 -12.93 14.40
N ALA A 315 -8.38 -12.62 13.47
CA ALA A 315 -8.41 -13.24 12.14
C ALA A 315 -7.25 -12.73 11.28
N ALA A 316 -6.88 -11.46 11.42
CA ALA A 316 -5.68 -10.90 10.78
C ALA A 316 -4.39 -11.56 11.30
N ASP A 317 -4.29 -11.76 12.63
CA ASP A 317 -3.15 -12.45 13.25
C ASP A 317 -2.97 -13.87 12.71
N ASP A 318 -4.07 -14.60 12.43
CA ASP A 318 -4.00 -15.93 11.84
C ASP A 318 -3.38 -15.90 10.44
N LEU A 319 -3.78 -14.95 9.58
CA LEU A 319 -3.20 -14.80 8.25
C LEU A 319 -1.70 -14.45 8.30
N GLU A 320 -1.31 -13.51 9.15
CA GLU A 320 0.08 -13.09 9.31
C GLU A 320 0.95 -14.24 9.83
N ARG A 321 0.46 -15.02 10.83
CA ARG A 321 1.16 -16.20 11.33
C ARG A 321 1.29 -17.31 10.27
N ALA A 322 0.28 -17.49 9.42
CA ALA A 322 0.35 -18.47 8.34
C ALA A 322 1.44 -18.09 7.34
N VAL A 323 1.56 -16.81 6.97
CA VAL A 323 2.64 -16.32 6.11
C VAL A 323 4.01 -16.57 6.76
N ASP A 324 4.18 -16.21 8.02
CA ASP A 324 5.44 -16.41 8.75
C ASP A 324 5.82 -17.90 8.84
N ALA A 325 4.84 -18.78 9.14
CA ALA A 325 5.07 -20.23 9.26
C ALA A 325 5.47 -20.87 7.92
N VAL A 326 4.83 -20.49 6.81
CA VAL A 326 5.16 -21.02 5.48
C VAL A 326 6.56 -20.57 5.06
N LEU A 327 6.92 -19.32 5.31
CA LEU A 327 8.26 -18.81 5.03
C LEU A 327 9.32 -19.46 5.92
N ALA A 328 9.03 -19.67 7.21
CA ALA A 328 9.93 -20.38 8.14
C ALA A 328 10.16 -21.85 7.73
N SER A 329 9.17 -22.48 7.07
CA SER A 329 9.28 -23.84 6.53
C SER A 329 10.11 -23.92 5.24
N GLY A 330 10.66 -22.81 4.75
CA GLY A 330 11.55 -22.78 3.59
C GLY A 330 10.84 -22.76 2.23
N PHE A 331 9.53 -22.56 2.17
CA PHE A 331 8.82 -22.39 0.90
C PHE A 331 8.97 -20.97 0.36
N ARG A 332 9.19 -20.84 -0.96
CA ARG A 332 9.41 -19.54 -1.63
C ARG A 332 8.75 -19.49 -2.99
N THR A 333 8.25 -18.32 -3.35
CA THR A 333 7.99 -17.97 -4.74
C THR A 333 9.26 -17.49 -5.45
N GLY A 334 9.22 -17.37 -6.77
CA GLY A 334 10.42 -17.11 -7.57
C GLY A 334 11.15 -15.81 -7.21
N ASP A 335 10.43 -14.79 -6.77
CA ASP A 335 10.93 -13.48 -6.35
C ASP A 335 11.67 -13.49 -5.00
N LEU A 336 11.44 -14.52 -4.18
CA LEU A 336 12.02 -14.68 -2.83
C LEU A 336 13.02 -15.83 -2.72
N MET A 337 13.40 -16.44 -3.85
CA MET A 337 14.25 -17.63 -3.85
C MET A 337 15.61 -17.39 -3.20
N SER A 338 16.00 -18.32 -2.35
CA SER A 338 17.32 -18.40 -1.74
C SER A 338 17.78 -19.85 -1.66
N GLU A 339 19.08 -20.06 -1.44
CA GLU A 339 19.68 -21.41 -1.38
C GLU A 339 19.01 -22.26 -0.28
N GLY A 340 18.72 -23.52 -0.61
CA GLY A 340 18.08 -24.46 0.31
C GLY A 340 16.57 -24.36 0.43
N CYS A 341 15.93 -23.39 -0.26
CA CYS A 341 14.47 -23.23 -0.24
C CYS A 341 13.77 -24.04 -1.33
N THR A 342 12.48 -24.36 -1.09
CA THR A 342 11.62 -25.08 -2.02
C THR A 342 10.78 -24.09 -2.83
N PRO A 343 10.90 -24.07 -4.17
CA PRO A 343 10.13 -23.18 -5.01
C PRO A 343 8.67 -23.62 -5.11
N LEU A 344 7.74 -22.65 -5.03
CA LEU A 344 6.32 -22.87 -5.24
C LEU A 344 5.75 -21.84 -6.22
N GLY A 345 4.72 -22.24 -6.98
CA GLY A 345 3.87 -21.34 -7.71
C GLY A 345 2.80 -20.69 -6.81
N CYS A 346 2.01 -19.80 -7.39
CA CYS A 346 0.98 -19.04 -6.67
C CYS A 346 -0.05 -19.97 -5.98
N GLN A 347 -0.57 -20.95 -6.71
CA GLN A 347 -1.57 -21.90 -6.19
C GLN A 347 -1.00 -22.78 -5.07
N ALA A 348 0.18 -23.37 -5.32
CA ALA A 348 0.84 -24.23 -4.33
C ALA A 348 1.22 -23.45 -3.07
N MET A 349 1.59 -22.16 -3.19
CA MET A 349 1.82 -21.27 -2.06
C MET A 349 0.51 -21.05 -1.27
N GLY A 350 -0.60 -20.81 -1.96
CA GLY A 350 -1.93 -20.71 -1.35
C GLY A 350 -2.31 -21.97 -0.55
N GLU A 351 -2.04 -23.17 -1.09
CA GLU A 351 -2.27 -24.42 -0.40
C GLU A 351 -1.42 -24.57 0.89
N GLN A 352 -0.16 -24.13 0.88
CA GLN A 352 0.66 -24.15 2.09
C GLN A 352 0.16 -23.16 3.14
N LEU A 353 -0.28 -21.97 2.72
CA LEU A 353 -0.89 -20.98 3.61
C LEU A 353 -2.19 -21.52 4.25
N LEU A 354 -3.04 -22.20 3.48
CA LEU A 354 -4.25 -22.88 4.02
C LEU A 354 -3.92 -23.97 5.04
N LYS A 355 -2.84 -24.73 4.84
CA LYS A 355 -2.40 -25.74 5.79
C LYS A 355 -1.80 -25.14 7.07
N ALA A 356 -1.24 -23.94 6.98
CA ALA A 356 -0.63 -23.24 8.11
C ALA A 356 -1.64 -22.46 8.96
N LEU A 357 -2.84 -22.17 8.41
CA LEU A 357 -3.98 -21.65 9.19
C LEU A 357 -4.51 -22.70 10.17
#